data_9427ecdd10e0c331b6c32469d70dde1e
#
_entry.id   9427ecdd10e0c331b6c32469d70dde1e
#
_cell.length_a   1.000
_cell.length_b   1.000
_cell.length_c   1.000
_cell.angle_alpha   90.00
_cell.angle_beta   90.00
_cell.angle_gamma   90.00
#
_symmetry.space_group_name_H-M   'P 1'
#
loop_
_entity.id
_entity.type
_entity.pdbx_description
1 polymer ?
#
loop_
_entity_poly.entity_id
_entity_poly.type
_entity_poly.pdbx_seq_one_letter_code
_entity_poly.pdbx_strand_id
1 'polypeptide(L)' 'MTTISVPDMMCENCVKRITNALTGADLKFTVSLADKTVTIDGCQNCVKTAVGELEDLGFTPEVRD' A
#
# COMPACT_ATOMS: atom_id res chain seq x y z
N MET A 1 -10.02 4.43 8.07
CA MET A 1 -9.21 3.42 7.39
C MET A 1 -9.56 3.38 5.93
N THR A 2 -8.55 3.32 5.08
CA THR A 2 -8.75 3.32 3.64
C THR A 2 -8.07 2.10 3.04
N THR A 3 -8.79 1.38 2.18
CA THR A 3 -8.27 0.19 1.52
C THR A 3 -7.80 0.56 0.12
N ILE A 4 -6.58 0.15 -0.20
CA ILE A 4 -5.99 0.38 -1.51
C ILE A 4 -5.81 -0.97 -2.19
N SER A 5 -6.38 -1.13 -3.37
CA SER A 5 -6.23 -2.35 -4.15
C SER A 5 -4.92 -2.29 -4.94
N VAL A 6 -4.11 -3.33 -4.84
CA VAL A 6 -2.83 -3.41 -5.55
C VAL A 6 -2.81 -4.75 -6.29
N PRO A 7 -3.48 -4.84 -7.44
CA PRO A 7 -3.58 -6.11 -8.16
C PRO A 7 -2.24 -6.65 -8.64
N ASP A 8 -1.24 -5.79 -8.74
CA ASP A 8 0.12 -6.20 -9.13
C ASP A 8 0.88 -6.88 -8.01
N MET A 9 0.35 -6.87 -6.79
CA MET A 9 0.98 -7.51 -5.65
C MET A 9 0.70 -9.01 -5.69
N MET A 10 1.57 -9.75 -6.34
CA MET A 10 1.35 -11.17 -6.60
C MET A 10 2.25 -12.11 -5.81
N CYS A 11 3.26 -11.59 -5.12
CA CYS A 11 4.22 -12.44 -4.42
C CYS A 11 4.69 -11.76 -3.14
N GLU A 12 5.36 -12.54 -2.29
CA GLU A 12 5.88 -12.03 -1.02
C GLU A 12 6.92 -10.94 -1.20
N ASN A 13 7.69 -10.99 -2.28
CA ASN A 13 8.66 -9.94 -2.56
C ASN A 13 7.98 -8.59 -2.76
N CYS A 14 6.84 -8.59 -3.43
CA CYS A 14 6.05 -7.38 -3.61
C CYS A 14 5.56 -6.86 -2.26
N VAL A 15 5.09 -7.74 -1.39
CA VAL A 15 4.66 -7.38 -0.04
C VAL A 15 5.81 -6.75 0.73
N LYS A 16 6.99 -7.34 0.64
CA LYS A 16 8.18 -6.81 1.34
C LYS A 16 8.53 -5.40 0.84
N ARG A 17 8.49 -5.19 -0.46
CA ARG A 17 8.78 -3.87 -1.04
C ARG A 17 7.79 -2.82 -0.55
N ILE A 18 6.51 -3.17 -0.57
CA ILE A 18 5.47 -2.27 -0.08
C ILE A 18 5.65 -2.00 1.39
N THR A 19 5.89 -3.04 2.19
CA THR A 19 6.10 -2.90 3.63
C THR A 19 7.28 -1.98 3.93
N ASN A 20 8.39 -2.17 3.24
CA ASN A 20 9.58 -1.33 3.45
C ASN A 20 9.30 0.12 3.06
N ALA A 21 8.65 0.35 1.94
CA ALA A 21 8.35 1.70 1.48
C ALA A 21 7.43 2.44 2.46
N LEU A 22 6.36 1.78 2.88
CA LEU A 22 5.39 2.40 3.79
C LEU A 22 5.96 2.57 5.19
N THR A 23 6.81 1.64 5.65
CA THR A 23 7.50 1.77 6.92
C THR A 23 8.45 2.97 6.89
N GLY A 24 9.15 3.15 5.77
CA GLY A 24 10.03 4.30 5.58
C GLY A 24 9.28 5.63 5.58
N ALA A 25 8.01 5.61 5.16
CA ALA A 25 7.15 6.79 5.18
C ALA A 25 6.47 7.02 6.53
N ASP A 26 6.74 6.16 7.50
CA ASP A 26 6.20 6.26 8.87
C ASP A 26 4.67 6.20 8.89
N LEU A 27 4.10 5.29 8.11
CA LEU A 27 2.66 5.11 8.03
C LEU A 27 2.22 3.87 8.80
N LYS A 28 1.00 3.92 9.33
CA LYS A 28 0.36 2.74 9.90
C LYS A 28 -0.44 2.06 8.81
N PHE A 29 -0.16 0.79 8.58
CA PHE A 29 -0.78 0.08 7.48
C PHE A 29 -0.84 -1.41 7.75
N THR A 30 -1.68 -2.09 6.99
CA THR A 30 -1.80 -3.54 6.99
C THR A 30 -1.80 -4.01 5.54
N VAL A 31 -0.99 -5.01 5.23
CA VAL A 31 -0.91 -5.56 3.87
C VAL A 31 -1.56 -6.94 3.86
N SER A 32 -2.44 -7.17 2.90
CA SER A 32 -3.08 -8.47 2.72
C SER A 32 -2.76 -8.99 1.33
N LEU A 33 -1.91 -10.02 1.27
CA LEU A 33 -1.55 -10.65 0.00
C LEU A 33 -2.73 -11.43 -0.58
N ALA A 34 -3.51 -12.06 0.28
CA ALA A 34 -4.67 -12.84 -0.15
C ALA A 34 -5.69 -11.97 -0.89
N ASP A 35 -5.91 -10.77 -0.39
CA ASP A 35 -6.84 -9.82 -0.99
C ASP A 35 -6.17 -8.87 -1.97
N LYS A 36 -4.84 -8.87 -2.00
CA LYS A 36 -4.03 -7.94 -2.80
C LYS A 36 -4.38 -6.49 -2.48
N THR A 37 -4.48 -6.21 -1.19
CA THR A 37 -4.87 -4.88 -0.72
C THR A 37 -3.91 -4.39 0.36
N VAL A 38 -3.87 -3.08 0.49
CA VAL A 38 -3.13 -2.41 1.57
C VAL A 38 -4.12 -1.50 2.28
N THR A 39 -4.29 -1.68 3.58
CA THR A 39 -5.18 -0.84 4.36
C THR A 39 -4.33 0.19 5.11
N ILE A 40 -4.67 1.45 4.94
CA ILE A 40 -3.96 2.55 5.58
C ILE A 40 -4.81 3.06 6.75
N ASP A 41 -4.21 3.06 7.93
CA ASP A 41 -4.86 3.57 9.13
C ASP A 41 -4.35 4.98 9.39
N GLY A 42 -5.08 5.97 8.88
CA GLY A 42 -4.67 7.36 9.02
C GLY A 42 -5.54 8.29 8.20
N CYS A 43 -5.06 9.52 8.04
CA CYS A 43 -5.78 10.55 7.30
C CYS A 43 -5.55 10.43 5.79
N GLN A 44 -6.25 11.28 5.03
CA GLN A 44 -6.12 11.27 3.57
C GLN A 44 -4.70 11.56 3.10
N ASN A 45 -3.95 12.38 3.83
CA ASN A 45 -2.55 12.64 3.48
C ASN A 45 -1.73 11.36 3.57
N CYS A 46 -2.00 10.53 4.57
CA CYS A 46 -1.32 9.24 4.70
C CYS A 46 -1.64 8.35 3.51
N VAL A 47 -2.90 8.33 3.08
CA VAL A 47 -3.32 7.55 1.92
C VAL A 47 -2.61 8.03 0.66
N LYS A 48 -2.53 9.35 0.45
CA LYS A 48 -1.85 9.92 -0.71
C LYS A 48 -0.37 9.55 -0.72
N THR A 49 0.27 9.62 0.45
CA THR A 49 1.67 9.23 0.58
C THR A 49 1.85 7.76 0.23
N ALA A 50 0.97 6.90 0.74
CA ALA A 50 1.01 5.47 0.45
C ALA A 50 0.86 5.20 -1.05
N VAL A 51 -0.10 5.87 -1.69
CA VAL A 51 -0.32 5.73 -3.13
C VAL A 51 0.92 6.15 -3.91
N GLY A 52 1.52 7.27 -3.54
CA GLY A 52 2.74 7.75 -4.18
C GLY A 52 3.89 6.76 -4.06
N GLU A 53 4.06 6.18 -2.87
CA GLU A 53 5.10 5.18 -2.66
C GLU A 53 4.86 3.93 -3.51
N LEU A 54 3.61 3.48 -3.60
CA LEU A 54 3.27 2.32 -4.40
C LEU A 54 3.52 2.58 -5.89
N GLU A 55 3.18 3.77 -6.37
CA GLU A 55 3.44 4.15 -7.76
C GLU A 55 4.94 4.20 -8.05
N ASP A 56 5.74 4.70 -7.12
CA ASP A 56 7.20 4.74 -7.26
C ASP A 56 7.79 3.35 -7.39
N LEU A 57 7.16 2.36 -6.79
CA LEU A 57 7.61 0.97 -6.88
C LEU A 57 7.18 0.30 -8.19
N GLY A 58 6.37 0.97 -8.99
CA GLY A 58 5.88 0.44 -10.24
C GLY A 58 4.55 -0.29 -10.13
N PHE A 59 3.86 -0.16 -9.00
CA PHE A 59 2.54 -0.73 -8.84
C PHE A 59 1.47 0.23 -9.33
N THR A 60 0.27 -0.30 -9.52
CA THR A 60 -0.90 0.49 -9.92
C THR A 60 -1.90 0.46 -8.78
N PRO A 61 -1.74 1.32 -7.76
CA PRO A 61 -2.65 1.33 -6.62
C PRO A 61 -3.99 1.94 -7.00
N GLU A 62 -5.04 1.38 -6.44
CA GLU A 62 -6.40 1.87 -6.66
C GLU A 62 -7.07 2.01 -5.29
N VAL A 63 -7.43 3.24 -4.93
CA VAL A 63 -8.09 3.51 -3.66
C VAL A 63 -9.53 3.04 -3.74
N ARG A 64 -9.91 2.18 -2.81
CA ARG A 64 -11.24 1.57 -2.82
C ARG A 64 -12.16 2.04 -1.70
N ASP A 65 -11.62 2.52 -0.71
CA ASP A 65 -12.40 2.93 0.47
C ASP A 65 -13.89 2.70 0.38
#